data_6bd05d0efccfbdabb350042b148542dd
#
_entry.id   6bd05d0efccfbdabb350042b148542dd
#
_cell.length_a   1.000
_cell.length_b   1.000
_cell.length_c   1.000
_cell.angle_alpha   90.00
_cell.angle_beta   90.00
_cell.angle_gamma   90.00
#
_symmetry.space_group_name_H-M   'P 1'
#
loop_
_entity.id
_entity.type
_entity.pdbx_description
1 polymer ?
#
loop_
_entity_poly.entity_id
_entity_poly.type
_entity_poly.pdbx_seq_one_letter_code
_entity_poly.pdbx_strand_id
1 'polypeptide(L)'
;MNKEKIKKLIPHFGYAEKNLYSWKELEGLLNLRPFLVPNRLNIAGGGAWDDYSWFYSGWSTTPEAPPASVVKDMINKTTVYLQDCSRVNEKVNSFTHSLENILQKNTDCHIYFSFKKDLPGFEKHKDYAHNLILVAEGSIKCEIWIEGTQSWHGHDIIEKELKKGEYAFIPAEAYHRITPLTEKRLSLSFCSQTEDPVEYEEREWLKLDNL
;
A
#
# COMPACT_ATOMS: atom_id res chain seq x y z
N MET A 1 -15.77 7.90 0.05
CA MET A 1 -15.35 6.90 1.07
C MET A 1 -16.45 6.64 2.08
N ASN A 2 -16.73 5.39 2.47
CA ASN A 2 -17.79 5.03 3.42
C ASN A 2 -17.25 5.05 4.86
N LYS A 3 -17.32 6.21 5.50
CA LYS A 3 -16.78 6.45 6.85
C LYS A 3 -17.40 5.55 7.91
N GLU A 4 -18.70 5.29 7.85
CA GLU A 4 -19.42 4.47 8.85
C GLU A 4 -18.97 3.00 8.84
N LYS A 5 -18.76 2.42 7.65
CA LYS A 5 -18.24 1.06 7.54
C LYS A 5 -16.79 0.96 8.01
N ILE A 6 -15.98 1.97 7.74
CA ILE A 6 -14.58 2.03 8.21
C ILE A 6 -14.55 2.11 9.73
N LYS A 7 -15.31 3.00 10.36
CA LYS A 7 -15.40 3.09 11.83
C LYS A 7 -15.84 1.78 12.50
N LYS A 8 -16.72 1.03 11.84
CA LYS A 8 -17.21 -0.27 12.32
C LYS A 8 -16.31 -1.43 11.95
N LEU A 9 -15.17 -1.18 11.33
CA LEU A 9 -14.22 -2.17 10.85
C LEU A 9 -14.86 -3.25 9.96
N ILE A 10 -15.83 -2.87 9.13
CA ILE A 10 -16.53 -3.79 8.22
C ILE A 10 -15.76 -3.85 6.90
N PRO A 11 -15.31 -5.04 6.46
CA PRO A 11 -14.65 -5.18 5.16
C PRO A 11 -15.62 -4.82 4.04
N HIS A 12 -15.17 -3.97 3.11
CA HIS A 12 -16.00 -3.51 2.01
C HIS A 12 -15.19 -2.89 0.87
N PHE A 13 -15.86 -2.76 -0.28
CA PHE A 13 -15.35 -2.02 -1.42
C PHE A 13 -16.08 -0.68 -1.58
N GLY A 14 -15.41 0.31 -2.13
CA GLY A 14 -16.00 1.61 -2.37
C GLY A 14 -15.22 2.45 -3.37
N TYR A 15 -15.61 3.71 -3.49
CA TYR A 15 -14.95 4.71 -4.32
C TYR A 15 -14.50 5.89 -3.46
N ALA A 16 -13.29 6.37 -3.67
CA ALA A 16 -12.72 7.47 -2.90
C ALA A 16 -12.28 8.64 -3.79
N GLU A 17 -11.18 8.47 -4.52
CA GLU A 17 -10.50 9.55 -5.24
C GLU A 17 -9.79 9.02 -6.49
N LYS A 18 -9.94 9.68 -7.65
CA LYS A 18 -9.29 9.25 -8.90
C LYS A 18 -7.85 9.72 -9.08
N ASN A 19 -7.49 10.85 -8.49
CA ASN A 19 -6.24 11.54 -8.80
C ASN A 19 -5.39 11.78 -7.56
N LEU A 20 -5.36 10.79 -6.65
CA LEU A 20 -4.58 10.90 -5.42
C LEU A 20 -3.08 10.84 -5.67
N TYR A 21 -2.69 9.98 -6.60
CA TYR A 21 -1.29 9.75 -6.97
C TYR A 21 -1.16 9.25 -8.41
N SER A 22 -0.02 9.51 -9.07
CA SER A 22 0.21 9.21 -10.48
C SER A 22 1.59 8.58 -10.73
N TRP A 23 1.74 7.96 -11.91
CA TRP A 23 3.03 7.44 -12.37
C TRP A 23 4.12 8.51 -12.43
N LYS A 24 3.79 9.76 -12.81
CA LYS A 24 4.74 10.87 -12.86
C LYS A 24 5.27 11.23 -11.47
N GLU A 25 4.41 11.20 -10.46
CA GLU A 25 4.80 11.45 -9.07
C GLU A 25 5.68 10.32 -8.55
N LEU A 26 5.33 9.05 -8.86
CA LEU A 26 6.17 7.90 -8.52
C LEU A 26 7.56 7.98 -9.18
N GLU A 27 7.62 8.33 -10.48
CA GLU A 27 8.88 8.53 -11.17
C GLU A 27 9.75 9.59 -10.48
N GLY A 28 9.13 10.69 -10.04
CA GLY A 28 9.80 11.70 -9.22
C GLY A 28 10.42 11.14 -7.95
N LEU A 29 9.67 10.32 -7.19
CA LEU A 29 10.17 9.68 -5.97
C LEU A 29 11.30 8.69 -6.25
N LEU A 30 11.19 7.86 -7.28
CA LEU A 30 12.19 6.86 -7.65
C LEU A 30 13.51 7.50 -8.15
N ASN A 31 13.52 8.79 -8.44
CA ASN A 31 14.74 9.55 -8.73
C ASN A 31 15.34 10.22 -7.48
N LEU A 32 14.71 10.09 -6.33
CA LEU A 32 15.23 10.59 -5.05
C LEU A 32 15.88 9.45 -4.27
N ARG A 33 17.21 9.56 -4.05
CA ARG A 33 18.00 8.54 -3.34
C ARG A 33 17.37 8.04 -2.02
N PRO A 34 16.78 8.88 -1.14
CA PRO A 34 16.20 8.42 0.12
C PRO A 34 15.08 7.39 -0.03
N PHE A 35 14.45 7.28 -1.21
CA PHE A 35 13.39 6.31 -1.48
C PHE A 35 13.88 5.02 -2.14
N LEU A 36 15.15 4.96 -2.54
CA LEU A 36 15.77 3.80 -3.18
C LEU A 36 16.64 2.98 -2.23
N VAL A 37 16.53 3.18 -0.94
CA VAL A 37 17.32 2.45 0.07
C VAL A 37 16.54 1.29 0.66
N PRO A 38 17.21 0.24 1.15
CA PRO A 38 16.59 -0.82 1.94
C PRO A 38 15.73 -0.24 3.07
N ASN A 39 14.65 -0.90 3.41
CA ASN A 39 13.59 -0.46 4.33
C ASN A 39 12.59 0.55 3.76
N ARG A 40 12.89 1.22 2.63
CA ARG A 40 11.90 2.02 1.93
C ARG A 40 11.43 1.38 0.63
N LEU A 41 12.37 0.94 -0.21
CA LEU A 41 12.07 0.17 -1.42
C LEU A 41 12.12 -1.31 -1.08
N ASN A 42 11.01 -2.01 -1.29
CA ASN A 42 10.84 -3.42 -0.98
C ASN A 42 10.16 -4.16 -2.13
N ILE A 43 10.27 -5.48 -2.12
CA ILE A 43 9.56 -6.36 -3.05
C ILE A 43 8.46 -7.12 -2.30
N ALA A 44 7.30 -7.27 -2.94
CA ALA A 44 6.17 -7.99 -2.40
C ALA A 44 6.15 -9.41 -2.99
N GLY A 45 6.43 -10.40 -2.15
CA GLY A 45 6.22 -11.82 -2.44
C GLY A 45 7.34 -12.57 -3.13
N GLY A 46 7.31 -13.86 -2.92
CA GLY A 46 7.85 -15.05 -3.54
C GLY A 46 9.27 -14.98 -4.09
N GLY A 47 9.76 -15.95 -4.74
CA GLY A 47 11.09 -16.19 -5.31
C GLY A 47 11.98 -15.03 -5.83
N ALA A 48 11.49 -13.79 -5.86
CA ALA A 48 12.31 -12.63 -6.20
C ALA A 48 13.23 -12.16 -5.05
N TRP A 49 13.02 -12.63 -3.81
CA TRP A 49 13.87 -12.27 -2.67
C TRP A 49 15.33 -12.74 -2.87
N ASP A 50 15.52 -13.93 -3.43
CA ASP A 50 16.84 -14.49 -3.65
C ASP A 50 17.64 -13.70 -4.68
N ASP A 51 16.96 -13.18 -5.73
CA ASP A 51 17.58 -12.37 -6.80
C ASP A 51 18.11 -11.03 -6.28
N TYR A 52 17.51 -10.47 -5.21
CA TYR A 52 17.80 -9.14 -4.67
C TYR A 52 18.26 -9.17 -3.21
N SER A 53 18.62 -10.35 -2.67
CA SER A 53 19.08 -10.52 -1.28
C SER A 53 20.27 -9.62 -0.93
N TRP A 54 21.16 -9.38 -1.87
CA TRP A 54 22.29 -8.47 -1.72
C TRP A 54 21.89 -7.02 -1.40
N PHE A 55 20.73 -6.57 -1.90
CA PHE A 55 20.21 -5.23 -1.64
C PHE A 55 19.68 -5.10 -0.20
N TYR A 56 19.14 -6.19 0.33
CA TYR A 56 18.57 -6.21 1.68
C TYR A 56 19.58 -6.62 2.76
N SER A 57 20.64 -7.34 2.40
CA SER A 57 21.65 -7.85 3.34
C SER A 57 22.70 -6.82 3.75
N GLY A 58 22.73 -5.67 3.11
CA GLY A 58 23.75 -4.64 3.39
C GLY A 58 23.46 -3.83 4.64
N TRP A 59 24.04 -4.21 5.77
CA TRP A 59 24.18 -3.36 6.97
C TRP A 59 25.24 -2.26 6.74
N SER A 60 25.18 -1.59 5.61
CA SER A 60 26.05 -0.45 5.36
C SER A 60 25.47 0.76 6.09
N THR A 61 26.32 1.48 6.81
CA THR A 61 25.95 2.76 7.43
C THR A 61 25.54 3.82 6.40
N THR A 62 25.85 3.57 5.13
CA THR A 62 25.41 4.35 3.97
C THR A 62 24.89 3.40 2.89
N PRO A 63 23.64 2.95 2.98
CA PRO A 63 23.07 2.08 1.94
C PRO A 63 23.14 2.77 0.59
N GLU A 64 23.69 2.07 -0.41
CA GLU A 64 23.72 2.55 -1.77
C GLU A 64 22.36 2.35 -2.42
N ALA A 65 21.89 3.38 -3.13
CA ALA A 65 20.71 3.25 -3.96
C ALA A 65 21.01 2.30 -5.13
N PRO A 66 20.12 1.35 -5.46
CA PRO A 66 20.36 0.46 -6.59
C PRO A 66 20.42 1.25 -7.91
N PRO A 67 21.20 0.78 -8.88
CA PRO A 67 21.20 1.34 -10.23
C PRO A 67 19.78 1.29 -10.84
N ALA A 68 19.47 2.24 -11.72
CA ALA A 68 18.15 2.31 -12.37
C ALA A 68 17.80 1.02 -13.15
N SER A 69 18.80 0.30 -13.69
CA SER A 69 18.61 -0.99 -14.35
C SER A 69 18.10 -2.06 -13.39
N VAL A 70 18.58 -2.09 -12.15
CA VAL A 70 18.12 -3.01 -11.12
C VAL A 70 16.68 -2.70 -10.73
N VAL A 71 16.34 -1.43 -10.47
CA VAL A 71 14.96 -1.01 -10.17
C VAL A 71 14.01 -1.41 -11.30
N LYS A 72 14.40 -1.19 -12.56
CA LYS A 72 13.63 -1.61 -13.74
C LYS A 72 13.45 -3.11 -13.81
N ASP A 73 14.48 -3.88 -13.48
CA ASP A 73 14.40 -5.34 -13.45
C ASP A 73 13.44 -5.82 -12.35
N MET A 74 13.53 -5.28 -11.14
CA MET A 74 12.62 -5.54 -10.02
C MET A 74 11.15 -5.31 -10.42
N ILE A 75 10.82 -4.15 -10.98
CA ILE A 75 9.44 -3.77 -11.37
C ILE A 75 8.88 -4.70 -12.46
N ASN A 76 9.75 -5.27 -13.31
CA ASN A 76 9.35 -6.19 -14.38
C ASN A 76 9.21 -7.65 -13.92
N LYS A 77 9.75 -8.01 -12.77
CA LYS A 77 9.76 -9.38 -12.26
C LYS A 77 8.81 -9.60 -11.08
N THR A 78 8.52 -8.55 -10.31
CA THR A 78 7.70 -8.65 -9.11
C THR A 78 6.89 -7.38 -8.85
N THR A 79 6.01 -7.43 -7.88
CA THR A 79 5.43 -6.22 -7.29
C THR A 79 6.46 -5.59 -6.36
N VAL A 80 6.69 -4.31 -6.56
CA VAL A 80 7.58 -3.49 -5.72
C VAL A 80 6.75 -2.53 -4.90
N TYR A 81 7.21 -2.17 -3.71
CA TYR A 81 6.55 -1.16 -2.90
C TYR A 81 7.50 -0.24 -2.15
N LEU A 82 7.06 0.99 -1.93
CA LEU A 82 7.70 2.00 -1.10
C LEU A 82 6.94 2.16 0.21
N GLN A 83 7.66 2.23 1.32
CA GLN A 83 7.13 2.52 2.66
C GLN A 83 7.30 3.99 3.03
N ASP A 84 6.66 4.43 4.12
CA ASP A 84 6.72 5.79 4.67
C ASP A 84 6.34 6.87 3.64
N CYS A 85 5.27 6.63 2.91
CA CYS A 85 4.82 7.49 1.83
C CYS A 85 3.62 8.37 2.20
N SER A 86 3.23 8.46 3.47
CA SER A 86 2.08 9.25 3.92
C SER A 86 2.21 10.75 3.63
N ARG A 87 3.43 11.25 3.37
CA ARG A 87 3.74 12.65 3.09
C ARG A 87 4.37 12.91 1.72
N VAL A 88 4.18 12.03 0.74
CA VAL A 88 4.79 12.19 -0.60
C VAL A 88 4.20 13.33 -1.42
N ASN A 89 2.97 13.71 -1.15
CA ASN A 89 2.32 14.91 -1.66
C ASN A 89 1.16 15.32 -0.73
N GLU A 90 0.63 16.53 -0.93
CA GLU A 90 -0.44 17.09 -0.11
C GLU A 90 -1.73 16.26 -0.14
N LYS A 91 -2.08 15.66 -1.29
CA LYS A 91 -3.30 14.86 -1.44
C LYS A 91 -3.22 13.56 -0.64
N VAL A 92 -2.10 12.85 -0.73
CA VAL A 92 -1.85 11.61 0.04
C VAL A 92 -1.84 11.94 1.52
N ASN A 93 -1.17 13.01 1.94
CA ASN A 93 -1.14 13.46 3.32
C ASN A 93 -2.55 13.77 3.86
N SER A 94 -3.34 14.55 3.12
CA SER A 94 -4.72 14.89 3.52
C SER A 94 -5.64 13.66 3.58
N PHE A 95 -5.42 12.69 2.67
CA PHE A 95 -6.18 11.44 2.70
C PHE A 95 -5.79 10.57 3.91
N THR A 96 -4.50 10.48 4.23
CA THR A 96 -3.98 9.81 5.43
C THR A 96 -4.62 10.41 6.69
N HIS A 97 -4.59 11.73 6.83
CA HIS A 97 -5.25 12.44 7.92
C HIS A 97 -6.75 12.13 8.03
N SER A 98 -7.43 12.05 6.89
CA SER A 98 -8.85 11.70 6.89
C SER A 98 -9.10 10.32 7.47
N LEU A 99 -8.20 9.36 7.23
CA LEU A 99 -8.29 8.01 7.81
C LEU A 99 -7.93 8.01 9.29
N GLU A 100 -6.89 8.71 9.70
CA GLU A 100 -6.50 8.90 11.10
C GLU A 100 -7.66 9.46 11.92
N ASN A 101 -8.34 10.49 11.41
CA ASN A 101 -9.52 11.07 12.04
C ASN A 101 -10.73 10.12 12.12
N ILE A 102 -10.88 9.20 11.15
CA ILE A 102 -11.98 8.23 11.14
C ILE A 102 -11.69 7.09 12.13
N LEU A 103 -10.47 6.56 12.11
CA LEU A 103 -10.07 5.39 12.87
C LEU A 103 -9.51 5.73 14.26
N GLN A 104 -9.10 6.99 14.47
CA GLN A 104 -8.34 7.44 15.66
C GLN A 104 -7.07 6.61 15.87
N LYS A 105 -6.36 6.33 14.79
CA LYS A 105 -5.15 5.50 14.72
C LYS A 105 -4.13 6.14 13.81
N ASN A 106 -2.85 6.02 14.18
CA ASN A 106 -1.75 6.41 13.28
C ASN A 106 -1.81 5.59 12.00
N THR A 107 -1.66 6.28 10.87
CA THR A 107 -1.74 5.67 9.54
C THR A 107 -0.51 6.02 8.73
N ASP A 108 0.12 5.02 8.12
CA ASP A 108 1.13 5.22 7.09
C ASP A 108 0.57 4.86 5.71
N CYS A 109 1.30 5.25 4.67
CA CYS A 109 0.97 4.93 3.29
C CYS A 109 2.12 4.17 2.64
N HIS A 110 1.83 3.02 2.06
CA HIS A 110 2.73 2.28 1.19
C HIS A 110 2.28 2.41 -0.26
N ILE A 111 3.23 2.60 -1.19
CA ILE A 111 2.95 2.70 -2.62
C ILE A 111 3.39 1.42 -3.31
N TYR A 112 2.43 0.64 -3.83
CA TYR A 112 2.68 -0.61 -4.56
C TYR A 112 2.60 -0.39 -6.05
N PHE A 113 3.54 -0.94 -6.81
CA PHE A 113 3.57 -0.80 -8.26
C PHE A 113 4.19 -2.01 -8.96
N SER A 114 3.75 -2.23 -10.20
CA SER A 114 4.26 -3.28 -11.08
C SER A 114 4.03 -2.90 -12.55
N PHE A 115 4.83 -3.45 -13.47
CA PHE A 115 4.71 -3.17 -14.90
C PHE A 115 4.14 -4.34 -15.71
N LYS A 116 3.86 -5.45 -15.07
CA LYS A 116 3.21 -6.60 -15.71
C LYS A 116 2.01 -7.04 -14.88
N LYS A 117 1.02 -7.58 -15.55
CA LYS A 117 -0.11 -8.26 -14.90
C LYS A 117 0.35 -9.58 -14.31
N ASP A 118 -0.43 -10.11 -13.38
CA ASP A 118 -0.25 -11.42 -12.75
C ASP A 118 1.14 -11.63 -12.10
N LEU A 119 1.83 -10.51 -11.80
CA LEU A 119 3.11 -10.59 -11.08
C LEU A 119 2.90 -11.10 -9.66
N PRO A 120 3.86 -11.87 -9.14
CA PRO A 120 3.84 -12.26 -7.73
C PRO A 120 3.67 -11.04 -6.83
N GLY A 121 2.76 -11.15 -5.92
CA GLY A 121 2.56 -10.26 -4.79
C GLY A 121 2.64 -11.09 -3.52
N PHE A 122 2.13 -10.56 -2.43
CA PHE A 122 1.93 -11.38 -1.25
C PHE A 122 0.85 -12.42 -1.53
N GLU A 123 1.14 -13.68 -1.18
CA GLU A 123 0.14 -14.74 -1.16
C GLU A 123 -1.00 -14.39 -0.18
N LYS A 124 -1.98 -15.27 -0.05
CA LYS A 124 -3.03 -15.09 0.96
C LYS A 124 -2.40 -14.92 2.34
N HIS A 125 -2.57 -13.73 2.93
CA HIS A 125 -2.00 -13.36 4.22
C HIS A 125 -2.98 -12.49 5.02
N LYS A 126 -2.61 -12.16 6.22
CA LYS A 126 -3.28 -11.19 7.07
C LYS A 126 -2.25 -10.21 7.64
N ASP A 127 -2.69 -8.98 7.86
CA ASP A 127 -1.89 -7.93 8.45
C ASP A 127 -2.36 -7.61 9.87
N TYR A 128 -1.45 -7.14 10.70
CA TYR A 128 -1.76 -6.62 12.04
C TYR A 128 -2.31 -5.20 12.02
N ALA A 129 -2.38 -4.56 10.85
CA ALA A 129 -2.92 -3.23 10.63
C ALA A 129 -4.23 -3.28 9.85
N HIS A 130 -5.09 -2.27 10.03
CA HIS A 130 -6.22 -2.05 9.13
C HIS A 130 -5.70 -1.45 7.83
N ASN A 131 -6.09 -2.00 6.70
CA ASN A 131 -5.63 -1.53 5.39
C ASN A 131 -6.76 -0.92 4.56
N LEU A 132 -6.53 0.26 3.98
CA LEU A 132 -7.33 0.79 2.90
C LEU A 132 -6.49 0.81 1.64
N ILE A 133 -6.78 -0.09 0.70
CA ILE A 133 -6.05 -0.22 -0.56
C ILE A 133 -6.81 0.51 -1.66
N LEU A 134 -6.23 1.59 -2.18
CA LEU A 134 -6.81 2.44 -3.23
C LEU A 134 -6.03 2.26 -4.53
N VAL A 135 -6.73 2.04 -5.64
CA VAL A 135 -6.13 1.95 -6.97
C VAL A 135 -5.94 3.36 -7.54
N ALA A 136 -4.69 3.76 -7.72
CA ALA A 136 -4.34 5.04 -8.35
C ALA A 136 -4.27 4.93 -9.87
N GLU A 137 -3.73 3.81 -10.40
CA GLU A 137 -3.66 3.54 -11.85
C GLU A 137 -3.77 2.02 -12.12
N GLY A 138 -4.39 1.65 -13.23
CA GLY A 138 -4.60 0.26 -13.61
C GLY A 138 -5.76 -0.39 -12.86
N SER A 139 -5.68 -1.72 -12.67
CA SER A 139 -6.65 -2.47 -11.88
C SER A 139 -6.01 -3.62 -11.10
N ILE A 140 -6.68 -4.03 -10.02
CA ILE A 140 -6.32 -5.17 -9.19
C ILE A 140 -7.55 -6.03 -8.90
N LYS A 141 -7.36 -7.33 -8.69
CA LYS A 141 -8.32 -8.17 -8.00
C LYS A 141 -8.02 -8.14 -6.51
N CYS A 142 -9.02 -7.87 -5.69
CA CYS A 142 -8.94 -7.93 -4.24
C CYS A 142 -9.89 -9.03 -3.75
N GLU A 143 -9.36 -9.96 -2.97
CA GLU A 143 -10.08 -11.05 -2.32
C GLU A 143 -9.92 -10.90 -0.81
N ILE A 144 -11.04 -10.91 -0.06
CA ILE A 144 -11.05 -10.80 1.40
C ILE A 144 -11.83 -11.97 1.95
N TRP A 145 -11.23 -12.74 2.87
CA TRP A 145 -11.87 -13.87 3.55
C TRP A 145 -12.51 -13.38 4.84
N ILE A 146 -13.83 -13.58 4.97
CA ILE A 146 -14.59 -13.20 6.14
C ILE A 146 -14.65 -14.42 7.07
N GLU A 147 -14.10 -14.28 8.29
CA GLU A 147 -14.21 -15.29 9.31
C GLU A 147 -15.62 -15.23 9.98
N GLY A 148 -16.20 -16.38 10.31
CA GLY A 148 -17.39 -16.44 11.17
C GLY A 148 -18.69 -16.89 10.51
N THR A 149 -18.71 -17.29 9.26
CA THR A 149 -19.87 -17.98 8.71
C THR A 149 -19.82 -19.47 9.08
N GLN A 150 -20.90 -19.99 9.67
CA GLN A 150 -21.04 -21.40 10.09
C GLN A 150 -21.13 -22.39 8.89
N SER A 151 -20.48 -22.11 7.78
CA SER A 151 -20.46 -23.04 6.66
C SER A 151 -19.32 -24.05 6.84
N TRP A 152 -19.64 -25.32 6.82
CA TRP A 152 -18.70 -26.46 6.89
C TRP A 152 -17.68 -26.49 5.74
N HIS A 153 -17.73 -25.57 4.79
CA HIS A 153 -16.97 -25.60 3.54
C HIS A 153 -16.18 -24.32 3.21
N GLY A 154 -15.90 -23.46 4.14
CA GLY A 154 -15.01 -22.36 3.86
C GLY A 154 -15.50 -21.01 4.34
N HIS A 155 -14.57 -20.11 4.38
CA HIS A 155 -14.80 -18.71 4.67
C HIS A 155 -15.58 -18.09 3.50
N ASP A 156 -16.54 -17.24 3.79
CA ASP A 156 -17.13 -16.41 2.75
C ASP A 156 -16.03 -15.48 2.21
N ILE A 157 -15.92 -15.44 0.90
CA ILE A 157 -14.99 -14.57 0.20
C ILE A 157 -15.78 -13.45 -0.44
N ILE A 158 -15.45 -12.22 -0.08
CA ILE A 158 -15.86 -11.09 -0.91
C ILE A 158 -14.72 -10.74 -1.84
N GLU A 159 -15.01 -10.65 -3.13
CA GLU A 159 -14.01 -10.33 -4.13
C GLU A 159 -14.51 -9.26 -5.09
N LYS A 160 -13.59 -8.46 -5.60
CA LYS A 160 -13.88 -7.45 -6.60
C LYS A 160 -12.64 -7.10 -7.41
N GLU A 161 -12.83 -6.88 -8.72
CA GLU A 161 -11.90 -6.09 -9.52
C GLU A 161 -12.06 -4.61 -9.13
N LEU A 162 -10.98 -4.00 -8.68
CA LEU A 162 -10.90 -2.58 -8.34
C LEU A 162 -10.18 -1.83 -9.44
N LYS A 163 -10.76 -0.71 -9.86
CA LYS A 163 -10.25 0.19 -10.88
C LYS A 163 -9.85 1.54 -10.27
N LYS A 164 -9.21 2.37 -11.05
CA LYS A 164 -8.77 3.72 -10.63
C LYS A 164 -9.83 4.48 -9.83
N GLY A 165 -9.47 4.88 -8.63
CA GLY A 165 -10.32 5.58 -7.65
C GLY A 165 -11.15 4.67 -6.75
N GLU A 166 -11.21 3.36 -7.04
CA GLU A 166 -11.87 2.40 -6.17
C GLU A 166 -10.92 1.89 -5.08
N TYR A 167 -11.47 1.49 -3.94
CA TYR A 167 -10.72 0.98 -2.82
C TYR A 167 -11.35 -0.28 -2.20
N ALA A 168 -10.52 -1.04 -1.49
CA ALA A 168 -10.91 -2.05 -0.53
C ALA A 168 -10.54 -1.56 0.87
N PHE A 169 -11.43 -1.70 1.84
CA PHE A 169 -11.11 -1.60 3.26
C PHE A 169 -11.04 -3.01 3.85
N ILE A 170 -9.92 -3.33 4.48
CA ILE A 170 -9.57 -4.64 5.01
C ILE A 170 -9.23 -4.44 6.49
N PRO A 171 -10.05 -4.93 7.43
CA PRO A 171 -9.72 -4.90 8.86
C PRO A 171 -8.44 -5.70 9.15
N ALA A 172 -7.76 -5.33 10.23
CA ALA A 172 -6.64 -6.13 10.74
C ALA A 172 -7.08 -7.59 10.96
N GLU A 173 -6.14 -8.50 10.81
CA GLU A 173 -6.32 -9.95 10.93
C GLU A 173 -7.26 -10.60 9.87
N ALA A 174 -7.88 -9.82 8.97
CA ALA A 174 -8.64 -10.37 7.87
C ALA A 174 -7.71 -10.91 6.77
N TYR A 175 -7.84 -12.19 6.43
CA TYR A 175 -7.10 -12.77 5.31
C TYR A 175 -7.46 -12.08 4.01
N HIS A 176 -6.46 -11.76 3.21
CA HIS A 176 -6.67 -11.14 1.91
C HIS A 176 -5.58 -11.50 0.90
N ARG A 177 -5.87 -11.23 -0.38
CA ARG A 177 -4.92 -11.34 -1.48
C ARG A 177 -5.18 -10.25 -2.51
N ILE A 178 -4.10 -9.65 -3.02
CA ILE A 178 -4.15 -8.63 -4.07
C ILE A 178 -3.39 -9.12 -5.29
N THR A 179 -4.06 -9.17 -6.43
CA THR A 179 -3.48 -9.60 -7.70
C THR A 179 -3.57 -8.48 -8.73
N PRO A 180 -2.45 -8.02 -9.32
CA PRO A 180 -2.46 -7.07 -10.44
C PRO A 180 -3.17 -7.66 -11.66
N LEU A 181 -4.11 -6.92 -12.27
CA LEU A 181 -4.84 -7.34 -13.48
C LEU A 181 -4.40 -6.61 -14.75
N THR A 182 -3.69 -5.50 -14.60
CA THR A 182 -3.19 -4.71 -15.74
C THR A 182 -1.66 -4.67 -15.76
N GLU A 183 -1.07 -4.45 -16.94
CA GLU A 183 0.38 -4.37 -17.11
C GLU A 183 1.02 -3.29 -16.26
N LYS A 184 0.36 -2.15 -16.11
CA LYS A 184 0.82 -1.05 -15.26
C LYS A 184 -0.18 -0.84 -14.13
N ARG A 185 0.23 -1.20 -12.93
CA ARG A 185 -0.58 -1.03 -11.72
C ARG A 185 0.14 -0.16 -10.71
N LEU A 186 -0.58 0.82 -10.18
CA LEU A 186 -0.17 1.67 -9.07
C LEU A 186 -1.30 1.73 -8.05
N SER A 187 -1.01 1.33 -6.82
CA SER A 187 -1.97 1.38 -5.71
C SER A 187 -1.32 1.91 -4.44
N LEU A 188 -2.14 2.53 -3.61
CA LEU A 188 -1.76 3.06 -2.31
C LEU A 188 -2.41 2.18 -1.24
N SER A 189 -1.63 1.66 -0.29
CA SER A 189 -2.13 0.97 0.88
C SER A 189 -1.94 1.85 2.10
N PHE A 190 -3.03 2.31 2.69
CA PHE A 190 -3.03 3.09 3.92
C PHE A 190 -3.18 2.10 5.08
N CYS A 191 -2.10 1.97 5.85
CA CYS A 191 -1.95 0.99 6.93
C CYS A 191 -2.16 1.70 8.27
N SER A 192 -3.31 1.48 8.91
CA SER A 192 -3.63 2.08 10.20
C SER A 192 -3.35 1.08 11.33
N GLN A 193 -2.59 1.50 12.33
CA GLN A 193 -2.23 0.69 13.49
C GLN A 193 -3.47 0.24 14.26
N THR A 194 -3.40 -0.91 14.94
CA THR A 194 -4.48 -1.40 15.82
C THR A 194 -4.34 -0.86 17.23
N GLU A 195 -3.12 -0.58 17.68
CA GLU A 195 -2.82 -0.02 18.98
C GLU A 195 -3.23 1.46 19.06
N ASP A 196 -3.56 1.93 20.24
CA ASP A 196 -3.84 3.34 20.47
C ASP A 196 -2.55 4.15 20.30
N PRO A 197 -2.59 5.29 19.62
CA PRO A 197 -1.43 6.14 19.50
C PRO A 197 -1.00 6.63 20.89
N VAL A 198 0.28 6.53 21.18
CA VAL A 198 0.85 7.04 22.45
C VAL A 198 0.71 8.55 22.52
N GLU A 199 0.81 9.23 21.37
CA GLU A 199 0.52 10.65 21.17
C GLU A 199 0.00 10.83 19.74
N TYR A 200 -1.18 11.41 19.61
CA TYR A 200 -1.72 11.83 18.32
C TYR A 200 -1.23 13.26 18.03
N GLU A 201 -0.14 13.37 17.28
CA GLU A 201 0.26 14.66 16.71
C GLU A 201 -0.53 14.93 15.43
N GLU A 202 -1.20 16.06 15.35
CA GLU A 202 -1.76 16.54 14.09
C GLU A 202 -0.62 16.68 13.08
N ARG A 203 -0.63 15.85 12.04
CA ARG A 203 0.36 15.89 10.97
C ARG A 203 -0.03 16.96 9.95
N GLU A 204 0.21 18.21 10.27
CA GLU A 204 0.01 19.27 9.30
C GLU A 204 1.01 19.17 8.13
N TRP A 205 0.53 19.51 6.95
CA TRP A 205 1.42 19.67 5.81
C TRP A 205 2.28 20.93 6.02
N LEU A 206 3.60 20.74 6.04
CA LEU A 206 4.54 21.84 6.27
C LEU A 206 4.47 22.85 5.11
N LYS A 207 4.08 24.07 5.40
CA LYS A 207 4.10 25.21 4.49
C LYS A 207 5.12 26.23 4.99
N LEU A 208 6.20 26.38 4.23
CA LEU A 208 7.30 27.28 4.62
C LEU A 208 6.91 28.76 4.52
N ASP A 209 5.87 29.09 3.75
CA ASP A 209 5.36 30.47 3.60
C ASP A 209 4.79 31.05 4.91
N ASN A 210 4.64 30.23 5.95
CA ASN A 210 4.13 30.61 7.27
C ASN A 210 5.26 30.70 8.33
N LEU A 211 6.52 30.58 7.92
CA LEU A 211 7.70 30.77 8.78
C LEU A 211 8.31 32.15 8.55
#